data_8ee0b2ad30b564ec12279cb2ae121717
#
_entry.id   8ee0b2ad30b564ec12279cb2ae121717
#
_cell.length_a   1.000
_cell.length_b   1.000
_cell.length_c   1.000
_cell.angle_alpha   90.00
_cell.angle_beta   90.00
_cell.angle_gamma   90.00
#
_symmetry.space_group_name_H-M   'P 1'
#
loop_
_entity.id
_entity.type
_entity.pdbx_description
1 polymer ?
#
loop_
_entity_poly.entity_id
_entity_poly.type
_entity_poly.pdbx_seq_one_letter_code
_entity_poly.pdbx_strand_id
1 'polypeptide(L)'
;RDLRMSRGLGDVYKRQVDMEEYIHTIRSVAQVIKQKKRSKKDMKFSVDEWGVWAVPSNTVNNEIDEKPWQIAPAISEQIYTLEDALLFAEMQMVIIRNADAIKIACQSLLTNISACIMTEKGGGHWLQTIYYPFYYFANYAKGIVLNVSSTGPVYDCKEFNNVPYVDSIVVWNDEDGELVFFAVNRDEDNKQKVSLQLSDFEVDSVIESIGMTAADKKMTNQFQHDAVKPETVDNVKLGNGEAKVVLKPLSFNVVRLRINQ
;
A
#
# COMPACT_ATOMS: atom_id res chain seq x y z
N ARG A 1 -0.22 -20.41 -7.57
CA ARG A 1 1.23 -20.28 -7.30
C ARG A 1 1.39 -19.92 -5.83
N ASP A 2 2.13 -20.72 -5.10
CA ASP A 2 2.18 -20.64 -3.64
C ASP A 2 2.88 -19.33 -3.21
N LEU A 3 2.12 -18.41 -2.62
CA LEU A 3 2.59 -17.13 -2.11
C LEU A 3 3.32 -17.24 -0.76
N ARG A 4 3.63 -18.47 -0.36
CA ARG A 4 4.11 -18.83 0.96
C ARG A 4 5.61 -18.94 0.98
N MET A 5 6.20 -18.32 1.97
CA MET A 5 7.61 -18.39 2.35
C MET A 5 8.51 -17.32 1.71
N SER A 6 8.37 -16.13 2.22
CA SER A 6 9.45 -15.16 2.15
C SER A 6 10.41 -15.38 3.33
N ARG A 7 11.66 -15.67 3.02
CA ARG A 7 12.74 -15.74 4.01
C ARG A 7 13.63 -14.50 4.02
N GLY A 8 13.08 -13.37 3.60
CA GLY A 8 13.76 -12.08 3.57
C GLY A 8 12.85 -11.02 2.97
N LEU A 9 13.07 -9.76 3.33
CA LEU A 9 12.29 -8.62 2.85
C LEU A 9 12.20 -8.53 1.34
N GLY A 10 13.28 -8.79 0.64
CA GLY A 10 13.30 -8.79 -0.83
C GLY A 10 12.24 -9.70 -1.47
N ASP A 11 11.84 -10.77 -0.77
CA ASP A 11 10.83 -11.70 -1.27
C ASP A 11 9.38 -11.26 -0.98
N VAL A 12 9.14 -10.40 0.00
CA VAL A 12 7.80 -9.88 0.32
C VAL A 12 7.41 -8.79 -0.67
N TYR A 13 8.26 -7.82 -0.86
CA TYR A 13 7.98 -6.66 -1.70
C TYR A 13 8.03 -6.92 -3.21
N LYS A 14 8.56 -8.06 -3.66
CA LYS A 14 8.45 -8.49 -5.06
C LYS A 14 7.00 -8.66 -5.54
N ARG A 15 6.07 -8.86 -4.62
CA ARG A 15 4.63 -9.02 -4.92
C ARG A 15 4.03 -7.79 -5.57
N GLN A 16 4.50 -6.62 -5.18
CA GLN A 16 4.09 -5.39 -5.82
C GLN A 16 4.55 -5.35 -7.28
N VAL A 17 5.78 -5.77 -7.58
CA VAL A 17 6.31 -5.83 -8.95
C VAL A 17 5.54 -6.86 -9.77
N ASP A 18 5.31 -8.06 -9.23
CA ASP A 18 4.48 -9.11 -9.87
C ASP A 18 3.08 -8.57 -10.23
N MET A 19 2.44 -7.83 -9.32
CA MET A 19 1.11 -7.25 -9.54
C MET A 19 1.13 -6.21 -10.67
N GLU A 20 2.14 -5.35 -10.70
CA GLU A 20 2.30 -4.33 -11.73
C GLU A 20 2.53 -4.95 -13.11
N GLU A 21 3.41 -5.95 -13.23
CA GLU A 21 3.64 -6.69 -14.47
C GLU A 21 2.38 -7.42 -14.95
N TYR A 22 1.60 -8.01 -14.03
CA TYR A 22 0.34 -8.66 -14.36
C TYR A 22 -0.68 -7.68 -14.95
N ILE A 23 -0.84 -6.50 -14.31
CA ILE A 23 -1.74 -5.45 -14.79
C ILE A 23 -1.29 -4.96 -16.19
N HIS A 24 -0.01 -4.71 -16.38
CA HIS A 24 0.53 -4.28 -17.68
C HIS A 24 0.31 -5.34 -18.77
N THR A 25 0.47 -6.62 -18.43
CA THR A 25 0.22 -7.73 -19.37
C THR A 25 -1.24 -7.75 -19.80
N ILE A 26 -2.19 -7.68 -18.89
CA ILE A 26 -3.62 -7.66 -19.22
C ILE A 26 -3.99 -6.43 -20.06
N ARG A 27 -3.45 -5.25 -19.69
CA ARG A 27 -3.64 -4.02 -20.49
C ARG A 27 -3.15 -4.19 -21.92
N SER A 28 -1.97 -4.78 -22.11
CA SER A 28 -1.38 -5.02 -23.43
C SER A 28 -2.26 -5.97 -24.26
N VAL A 29 -2.76 -7.05 -23.67
CA VAL A 29 -3.68 -7.97 -24.32
C VAL A 29 -4.97 -7.26 -24.73
N ALA A 30 -5.55 -6.46 -23.84
CA ALA A 30 -6.77 -5.69 -24.13
C ALA A 30 -6.57 -4.73 -25.29
N GLN A 31 -5.41 -4.06 -25.39
CA GLN A 31 -5.06 -3.16 -26.49
C GLN A 31 -4.92 -3.92 -27.82
N VAL A 32 -4.26 -5.07 -27.84
CA VAL A 32 -4.15 -5.92 -29.03
C VAL A 32 -5.54 -6.35 -29.55
N ILE A 33 -6.42 -6.77 -28.64
CA ILE A 33 -7.79 -7.17 -29.01
C ILE A 33 -8.60 -5.96 -29.52
N LYS A 34 -8.47 -4.80 -28.88
CA LYS A 34 -9.09 -3.55 -29.34
C LYS A 34 -8.71 -3.24 -30.78
N GLN A 35 -7.42 -3.31 -31.10
CA GLN A 35 -6.92 -3.06 -32.45
C GLN A 35 -7.42 -4.09 -33.46
N LYS A 36 -7.32 -5.40 -33.14
CA LYS A 36 -7.81 -6.48 -34.02
C LYS A 36 -9.29 -6.36 -34.33
N LYS A 37 -10.10 -6.00 -33.34
CA LYS A 37 -11.54 -5.81 -33.49
C LYS A 37 -11.93 -4.41 -34.02
N ARG A 38 -10.97 -3.52 -34.21
CA ARG A 38 -11.19 -2.10 -34.55
C ARG A 38 -12.25 -1.45 -33.62
N SER A 39 -12.22 -1.83 -32.33
CA SER A 39 -13.18 -1.37 -31.34
C SER A 39 -12.86 0.07 -30.91
N LYS A 40 -13.88 0.89 -30.74
CA LYS A 40 -13.77 2.22 -30.12
C LYS A 40 -13.82 2.18 -28.59
N LYS A 41 -14.14 1.02 -27.99
CA LYS A 41 -14.24 0.87 -26.54
C LYS A 41 -12.87 0.68 -25.92
N ASP A 42 -12.60 1.39 -24.84
CA ASP A 42 -11.47 1.12 -23.94
C ASP A 42 -11.93 0.18 -22.83
N MET A 43 -11.30 -0.99 -22.75
CA MET A 43 -11.55 -1.93 -21.66
C MET A 43 -10.98 -1.33 -20.38
N LYS A 44 -11.83 -1.27 -19.36
CA LYS A 44 -11.45 -0.92 -17.99
C LYS A 44 -11.50 -2.18 -17.13
N PHE A 45 -10.74 -2.17 -16.03
CA PHE A 45 -10.61 -3.33 -15.15
C PHE A 45 -11.29 -3.08 -13.82
N SER A 46 -11.85 -4.15 -13.29
CA SER A 46 -12.23 -4.29 -11.89
C SER A 46 -11.29 -5.31 -11.24
N VAL A 47 -10.69 -4.94 -10.12
CA VAL A 47 -9.93 -5.83 -9.25
C VAL A 47 -10.85 -6.19 -8.09
N ASP A 48 -11.61 -7.28 -8.25
CA ASP A 48 -12.75 -7.59 -7.39
C ASP A 48 -12.34 -8.06 -6.00
N GLU A 49 -11.16 -8.68 -5.89
CA GLU A 49 -10.54 -9.06 -4.63
C GLU A 49 -9.03 -8.86 -4.70
N TRP A 50 -8.50 -8.17 -3.70
CA TRP A 50 -7.05 -8.04 -3.52
C TRP A 50 -6.72 -7.91 -2.03
N GLY A 51 -5.49 -8.20 -1.66
CA GLY A 51 -5.01 -8.10 -0.29
C GLY A 51 -3.79 -8.99 -0.05
N VAL A 52 -3.31 -8.98 1.18
CA VAL A 52 -2.19 -9.80 1.65
C VAL A 52 -2.74 -11.03 2.36
N TRP A 53 -2.24 -12.23 1.99
CA TRP A 53 -2.52 -13.46 2.72
C TRP A 53 -1.37 -13.76 3.67
N ALA A 54 -1.59 -13.51 4.96
CA ALA A 54 -0.59 -13.69 6.00
C ALA A 54 -0.52 -15.13 6.53
N VAL A 55 -1.63 -15.88 6.49
CA VAL A 55 -1.72 -17.25 7.00
C VAL A 55 -1.89 -18.27 5.86
N PRO A 56 -1.13 -19.35 5.86
CA PRO A 56 -1.34 -20.45 4.91
C PRO A 56 -2.73 -21.06 5.03
N SER A 57 -3.44 -21.21 3.90
CA SER A 57 -4.81 -21.73 3.86
C SER A 57 -4.98 -23.13 4.49
N ASN A 58 -3.92 -23.95 4.46
CA ASN A 58 -3.94 -25.29 5.07
C ASN A 58 -3.92 -25.28 6.60
N THR A 59 -3.43 -24.22 7.24
CA THR A 59 -3.43 -24.11 8.72
C THR A 59 -4.85 -23.99 9.26
N VAL A 60 -5.67 -23.20 8.59
CA VAL A 60 -7.08 -22.99 8.97
C VAL A 60 -7.90 -24.27 8.79
N ASN A 61 -7.69 -24.99 7.70
CA ASN A 61 -8.40 -26.24 7.44
C ASN A 61 -8.06 -27.32 8.48
N ASN A 62 -6.79 -27.44 8.89
CA ASN A 62 -6.36 -28.41 9.89
C ASN A 62 -7.05 -28.16 11.25
N GLU A 63 -7.18 -26.91 11.68
CA GLU A 63 -7.86 -26.58 12.94
C GLU A 63 -9.37 -26.91 12.90
N ILE A 64 -10.01 -26.75 11.76
CA ILE A 64 -11.41 -27.12 11.57
C ILE A 64 -11.58 -28.65 11.56
N ASP A 65 -10.67 -29.38 10.93
CA ASP A 65 -10.69 -30.84 10.86
C ASP A 65 -10.44 -31.48 12.25
N GLU A 66 -9.57 -30.87 13.06
CA GLU A 66 -9.31 -31.33 14.44
C GLU A 66 -10.51 -31.10 15.39
N LYS A 67 -11.32 -30.08 15.14
CA LYS A 67 -12.50 -29.72 15.94
C LYS A 67 -13.71 -29.48 15.05
N PRO A 68 -14.31 -30.54 14.48
CA PRO A 68 -15.45 -30.40 13.58
C PRO A 68 -16.69 -29.88 14.35
N TRP A 69 -17.60 -29.27 13.60
CA TRP A 69 -18.89 -28.79 14.10
C TRP A 69 -18.82 -27.63 15.09
N GLN A 70 -17.79 -26.81 15.02
CA GLN A 70 -17.71 -25.57 15.78
C GLN A 70 -18.80 -24.57 15.33
N ILE A 71 -19.29 -23.77 16.28
CA ILE A 71 -20.21 -22.66 15.96
C ILE A 71 -19.35 -21.45 15.57
N ALA A 72 -19.46 -21.01 14.31
CA ALA A 72 -18.76 -19.87 13.75
C ALA A 72 -17.23 -19.88 14.04
N PRO A 73 -16.51 -20.92 13.55
CA PRO A 73 -15.06 -21.00 13.74
C PRO A 73 -14.37 -19.87 12.98
N ALA A 74 -13.20 -19.46 13.44
CA ALA A 74 -12.33 -18.53 12.74
C ALA A 74 -11.78 -19.21 11.47
N ILE A 75 -12.24 -18.80 10.29
CA ILE A 75 -11.89 -19.46 9.02
C ILE A 75 -10.74 -18.75 8.29
N SER A 76 -10.75 -17.43 8.25
CA SER A 76 -9.76 -16.60 7.56
C SER A 76 -9.52 -15.30 8.31
N GLU A 77 -9.53 -15.38 9.63
CA GLU A 77 -9.28 -14.27 10.53
C GLU A 77 -7.77 -14.05 10.63
N GLN A 78 -7.21 -13.39 9.64
CA GLN A 78 -5.78 -13.14 9.58
C GLN A 78 -5.39 -11.97 10.48
N ILE A 79 -4.24 -12.08 11.12
CA ILE A 79 -3.64 -11.00 11.90
C ILE A 79 -2.46 -10.45 11.11
N TYR A 80 -2.51 -9.15 10.83
CA TYR A 80 -1.54 -8.47 9.99
C TYR A 80 -0.45 -7.77 10.79
N THR A 81 0.77 -7.91 10.31
CA THR A 81 1.98 -7.28 10.85
C THR A 81 2.22 -5.90 10.23
N LEU A 82 3.25 -5.17 10.69
CA LEU A 82 3.74 -3.98 10.00
C LEU A 82 4.19 -4.32 8.57
N GLU A 83 4.93 -5.42 8.38
CA GLU A 83 5.41 -5.85 7.06
C GLU A 83 4.24 -6.06 6.07
N ASP A 84 3.15 -6.68 6.53
CA ASP A 84 1.93 -6.85 5.73
C ASP A 84 1.29 -5.51 5.36
N ALA A 85 1.29 -4.54 6.28
CA ALA A 85 0.76 -3.21 6.03
C ALA A 85 1.58 -2.43 5.00
N LEU A 86 2.90 -2.56 5.01
CA LEU A 86 3.76 -1.93 4.02
C LEU A 86 3.52 -2.54 2.63
N LEU A 87 3.47 -3.87 2.52
CA LEU A 87 3.11 -4.55 1.27
C LEU A 87 1.72 -4.15 0.78
N PHE A 88 0.76 -4.07 1.71
CA PHE A 88 -0.61 -3.64 1.39
C PHE A 88 -0.64 -2.22 0.82
N ALA A 89 0.13 -1.30 1.41
CA ALA A 89 0.28 0.07 0.89
C ALA A 89 0.84 0.09 -0.53
N GLU A 90 1.85 -0.72 -0.82
CA GLU A 90 2.46 -0.81 -2.14
C GLU A 90 1.51 -1.39 -3.19
N MET A 91 0.72 -2.41 -2.84
CA MET A 91 -0.32 -2.94 -3.73
C MET A 91 -1.37 -1.86 -4.06
N GLN A 92 -1.76 -1.05 -3.07
CA GLN A 92 -2.65 0.09 -3.32
C GLN A 92 -2.00 1.14 -4.24
N MET A 93 -0.72 1.45 -4.04
CA MET A 93 0.00 2.38 -4.92
C MET A 93 0.04 1.88 -6.36
N VAL A 94 0.22 0.57 -6.60
CA VAL A 94 0.14 -0.03 -7.94
C VAL A 94 -1.25 0.17 -8.56
N ILE A 95 -2.31 -0.09 -7.79
CA ILE A 95 -3.69 0.12 -8.25
C ILE A 95 -3.92 1.57 -8.63
N ILE A 96 -3.54 2.51 -7.76
CA ILE A 96 -3.72 3.95 -7.96
C ILE A 96 -2.89 4.44 -9.15
N ARG A 97 -1.64 4.01 -9.29
CA ARG A 97 -0.77 4.32 -10.44
C ARG A 97 -1.39 3.90 -11.78
N ASN A 98 -2.23 2.87 -11.76
CA ASN A 98 -2.97 2.37 -12.91
C ASN A 98 -4.45 2.81 -12.96
N ALA A 99 -4.83 3.89 -12.29
CA ALA A 99 -6.22 4.37 -12.18
C ALA A 99 -6.84 4.78 -13.54
N ASP A 100 -6.03 5.01 -14.57
CA ASP A 100 -6.50 5.20 -15.93
C ASP A 100 -7.19 3.95 -16.51
N ALA A 101 -6.73 2.77 -16.11
CA ALA A 101 -7.26 1.46 -16.53
C ALA A 101 -8.12 0.78 -15.47
N ILE A 102 -7.70 0.80 -14.20
CA ILE A 102 -8.44 0.20 -13.09
C ILE A 102 -9.45 1.22 -12.55
N LYS A 103 -10.73 0.88 -12.59
CA LYS A 103 -11.81 1.77 -12.15
C LYS A 103 -12.48 1.33 -10.86
N ILE A 104 -12.31 0.07 -10.49
CA ILE A 104 -12.82 -0.51 -9.25
C ILE A 104 -11.70 -1.38 -8.67
N ALA A 105 -11.48 -1.26 -7.36
CA ALA A 105 -10.60 -2.15 -6.63
C ALA A 105 -11.20 -2.40 -5.25
N CYS A 106 -11.49 -3.67 -4.94
CA CYS A 106 -12.15 -4.08 -3.72
C CYS A 106 -11.18 -4.88 -2.86
N GLN A 107 -10.83 -4.33 -1.70
CA GLN A 107 -10.11 -5.11 -0.70
C GLN A 107 -11.03 -6.21 -0.16
N SER A 108 -10.51 -7.42 -0.07
CA SER A 108 -11.30 -8.59 0.35
C SER A 108 -11.73 -8.44 1.81
N LEU A 109 -13.01 -8.23 2.00
CA LEU A 109 -13.77 -8.03 3.22
C LEU A 109 -13.28 -6.89 4.14
N LEU A 110 -14.23 -6.29 4.85
CA LEU A 110 -13.95 -5.16 5.74
C LEU A 110 -13.71 -5.60 7.18
N THR A 111 -14.44 -6.64 7.63
CA THR A 111 -14.50 -7.02 9.03
C THR A 111 -14.21 -8.52 9.21
N ASN A 112 -13.33 -8.84 10.14
CA ASN A 112 -12.87 -10.16 10.61
C ASN A 112 -12.11 -11.00 9.58
N ILE A 113 -12.69 -11.31 8.43
CA ILE A 113 -12.10 -12.22 7.44
C ILE A 113 -11.18 -11.43 6.53
N SER A 114 -9.86 -11.68 6.59
CA SER A 114 -8.81 -10.98 5.82
C SER A 114 -8.98 -9.46 5.82
N ALA A 115 -9.31 -8.90 6.97
CA ALA A 115 -9.97 -7.62 7.08
C ALA A 115 -9.15 -6.53 7.76
N CYS A 116 -9.52 -5.28 7.49
CA CYS A 116 -8.94 -4.11 8.14
C CYS A 116 -9.37 -3.97 9.62
N ILE A 117 -10.58 -4.46 9.97
CA ILE A 117 -11.19 -4.31 11.28
C ILE A 117 -11.48 -5.67 11.87
N MET A 118 -11.09 -5.88 13.13
CA MET A 118 -11.40 -7.07 13.88
C MET A 118 -12.37 -6.76 14.99
N THR A 119 -13.25 -7.72 15.32
CA THR A 119 -14.24 -7.58 16.38
C THR A 119 -14.19 -8.77 17.34
N GLU A 120 -14.55 -8.53 18.59
CA GLU A 120 -14.73 -9.58 19.61
C GLU A 120 -16.21 -9.87 19.83
N LYS A 121 -16.51 -11.12 20.16
CA LYS A 121 -17.89 -11.54 20.46
C LYS A 121 -18.43 -10.79 21.67
N GLY A 122 -19.50 -10.01 21.42
CA GLY A 122 -20.16 -9.24 22.49
C GLY A 122 -19.38 -8.04 22.99
N GLY A 123 -18.34 -7.60 22.28
CA GLY A 123 -17.41 -6.62 22.78
C GLY A 123 -16.92 -5.59 21.78
N GLY A 124 -15.65 -5.32 21.88
CA GLY A 124 -14.97 -4.27 21.16
C GLY A 124 -14.55 -4.63 19.75
N HIS A 125 -13.81 -3.71 19.19
CA HIS A 125 -13.15 -3.87 17.92
C HIS A 125 -11.74 -3.28 18.02
N TRP A 126 -10.87 -3.68 17.08
CA TRP A 126 -9.58 -3.01 16.90
C TRP A 126 -9.26 -2.89 15.40
N LEU A 127 -8.37 -1.96 15.09
CA LEU A 127 -7.90 -1.69 13.76
C LEU A 127 -6.61 -2.48 13.50
N GLN A 128 -6.59 -3.29 12.47
CA GLN A 128 -5.39 -3.98 12.04
C GLN A 128 -4.40 -3.03 11.38
N THR A 129 -3.15 -3.43 11.26
CA THR A 129 -2.09 -2.60 10.68
C THR A 129 -2.41 -2.15 9.25
N ILE A 130 -3.06 -3.00 8.45
CA ILE A 130 -3.48 -2.71 7.06
C ILE A 130 -4.60 -1.68 6.96
N TYR A 131 -5.34 -1.42 8.05
CA TYR A 131 -6.39 -0.39 8.07
C TYR A 131 -5.83 0.99 7.74
N TYR A 132 -4.67 1.33 8.28
CA TYR A 132 -4.14 2.69 8.17
C TYR A 132 -3.75 3.07 6.74
N PRO A 133 -2.99 2.27 5.97
CA PRO A 133 -2.77 2.58 4.57
C PRO A 133 -4.09 2.72 3.81
N PHE A 134 -5.04 1.80 3.99
CA PHE A 134 -6.34 1.88 3.34
C PHE A 134 -7.06 3.20 3.65
N TYR A 135 -7.09 3.59 4.93
CA TYR A 135 -7.70 4.84 5.38
C TYR A 135 -7.08 6.07 4.69
N TYR A 136 -5.75 6.15 4.68
CA TYR A 136 -5.06 7.31 4.10
C TYR A 136 -5.24 7.40 2.58
N PHE A 137 -5.15 6.30 1.87
CA PHE A 137 -5.41 6.31 0.43
C PHE A 137 -6.88 6.64 0.11
N ALA A 138 -7.82 6.07 0.82
CA ALA A 138 -9.25 6.33 0.60
C ALA A 138 -9.64 7.80 0.84
N ASN A 139 -8.97 8.46 1.79
CA ASN A 139 -9.26 9.84 2.12
C ASN A 139 -8.46 10.86 1.30
N TYR A 140 -7.20 10.56 0.96
CA TYR A 140 -6.30 11.56 0.40
C TYR A 140 -5.81 11.27 -1.03
N ALA A 141 -5.97 10.05 -1.55
CA ALA A 141 -5.64 9.77 -2.96
C ALA A 141 -6.79 10.18 -3.90
N LYS A 142 -7.22 11.43 -3.81
CA LYS A 142 -8.29 12.02 -4.63
C LYS A 142 -7.69 12.99 -5.64
N GLY A 143 -8.17 12.93 -6.89
CA GLY A 143 -7.69 13.81 -7.95
C GLY A 143 -6.87 13.08 -9.02
N ILE A 144 -5.75 13.64 -9.42
CA ILE A 144 -4.94 13.17 -10.55
C ILE A 144 -3.65 12.53 -10.02
N VAL A 145 -3.42 11.27 -10.38
CA VAL A 145 -2.13 10.61 -10.11
C VAL A 145 -1.08 11.15 -11.07
N LEU A 146 -0.02 11.72 -10.51
CA LEU A 146 1.06 12.29 -11.31
C LEU A 146 2.02 11.20 -11.78
N ASN A 147 2.55 11.36 -12.99
CA ASN A 147 3.62 10.51 -13.49
C ASN A 147 4.96 10.98 -12.90
N VAL A 148 5.47 10.24 -11.94
CA VAL A 148 6.69 10.56 -11.20
C VAL A 148 7.86 9.75 -11.74
N SER A 149 8.95 10.42 -12.08
CA SER A 149 10.23 9.76 -12.32
C SER A 149 11.05 9.79 -11.04
N SER A 150 11.48 8.63 -10.58
CA SER A 150 12.28 8.49 -9.36
C SER A 150 13.63 7.87 -9.64
N THR A 151 14.66 8.33 -8.90
CA THR A 151 15.99 7.73 -8.87
C THR A 151 16.40 7.56 -7.41
N GLY A 152 17.10 6.48 -7.10
CA GLY A 152 17.51 6.21 -5.73
C GLY A 152 18.24 4.88 -5.59
N PRO A 153 18.60 4.50 -4.37
CA PRO A 153 19.21 3.21 -4.10
C PRO A 153 18.23 2.07 -4.39
N VAL A 154 18.80 0.98 -4.89
CA VAL A 154 18.08 -0.23 -5.28
C VAL A 154 18.71 -1.45 -4.63
N TYR A 155 17.98 -2.55 -4.57
CA TYR A 155 18.47 -3.86 -4.15
C TYR A 155 18.02 -4.94 -5.14
N ASP A 156 18.69 -6.08 -5.09
CA ASP A 156 18.31 -7.26 -5.86
C ASP A 156 17.63 -8.27 -4.95
N CYS A 157 16.60 -8.92 -5.48
CA CYS A 157 15.95 -10.06 -4.82
C CYS A 157 15.95 -11.26 -5.76
N LYS A 158 15.47 -12.40 -5.29
CA LYS A 158 15.56 -13.68 -6.01
C LYS A 158 15.02 -13.65 -7.45
N GLU A 159 14.01 -12.86 -7.72
CA GLU A 159 13.29 -12.85 -9.01
C GLU A 159 13.39 -11.51 -9.75
N PHE A 160 13.80 -10.43 -9.07
CA PHE A 160 13.88 -9.09 -9.63
C PHE A 160 15.20 -8.41 -9.25
N ASN A 161 15.76 -7.68 -10.22
CA ASN A 161 16.93 -6.84 -9.99
C ASN A 161 16.51 -5.36 -9.97
N ASN A 162 17.33 -4.54 -9.31
CA ASN A 162 17.14 -3.09 -9.25
C ASN A 162 15.79 -2.66 -8.63
N VAL A 163 15.31 -3.36 -7.62
CA VAL A 163 14.10 -2.98 -6.88
C VAL A 163 14.39 -1.73 -6.04
N PRO A 164 13.64 -0.62 -6.18
CA PRO A 164 13.88 0.57 -5.38
C PRO A 164 13.63 0.32 -3.90
N TYR A 165 14.44 0.90 -3.02
CA TYR A 165 14.15 0.91 -1.58
C TYR A 165 12.94 1.77 -1.22
N VAL A 166 12.65 2.80 -2.02
CA VAL A 166 11.48 3.65 -1.83
C VAL A 166 10.53 3.47 -3.00
N ASP A 167 9.31 3.02 -2.72
CA ASP A 167 8.19 3.11 -3.66
C ASP A 167 7.30 4.30 -3.29
N SER A 168 6.76 5.00 -4.30
CA SER A 168 5.97 6.20 -4.04
C SER A 168 5.02 6.56 -5.17
N ILE A 169 3.96 7.27 -4.81
CA ILE A 169 3.08 7.98 -5.74
C ILE A 169 2.84 9.41 -5.25
N VAL A 170 2.48 10.27 -6.19
CA VAL A 170 2.03 11.63 -5.91
C VAL A 170 0.66 11.83 -6.54
N VAL A 171 -0.26 12.41 -5.77
CA VAL A 171 -1.61 12.72 -6.23
C VAL A 171 -1.82 14.23 -6.10
N TRP A 172 -2.27 14.86 -7.17
CA TRP A 172 -2.69 16.25 -7.21
C TRP A 172 -4.20 16.36 -7.06
N ASN A 173 -4.64 16.96 -5.99
CA ASN A 173 -6.04 17.32 -5.76
C ASN A 173 -6.21 18.83 -6.03
N ASP A 174 -6.69 19.16 -7.21
CA ASP A 174 -6.90 20.55 -7.65
C ASP A 174 -8.09 21.21 -6.96
N GLU A 175 -9.10 20.43 -6.56
CA GLU A 175 -10.26 20.96 -5.84
C GLU A 175 -9.87 21.52 -4.46
N ASP A 176 -9.01 20.80 -3.75
CA ASP A 176 -8.56 21.19 -2.41
C ASP A 176 -7.23 21.98 -2.43
N GLY A 177 -6.56 22.11 -3.58
CA GLY A 177 -5.25 22.73 -3.70
C GLY A 177 -4.17 21.97 -2.93
N GLU A 178 -4.17 20.64 -3.02
CA GLU A 178 -3.27 19.78 -2.25
C GLU A 178 -2.47 18.82 -3.12
N LEU A 179 -1.18 18.74 -2.84
CA LEU A 179 -0.31 17.71 -3.37
C LEU A 179 -0.06 16.68 -2.28
N VAL A 180 -0.40 15.42 -2.54
CA VAL A 180 -0.24 14.34 -1.56
C VAL A 180 0.81 13.35 -2.03
N PHE A 181 1.87 13.20 -1.26
CA PHE A 181 2.93 12.23 -1.46
C PHE A 181 2.73 11.05 -0.52
N PHE A 182 2.62 9.86 -1.09
CA PHE A 182 2.61 8.59 -0.38
C PHE A 182 3.89 7.84 -0.68
N ALA A 183 4.51 7.28 0.34
CA ALA A 183 5.75 6.51 0.17
C ALA A 183 5.86 5.36 1.16
N VAL A 184 6.49 4.28 0.70
CA VAL A 184 6.98 3.18 1.54
C VAL A 184 8.50 3.15 1.45
N ASN A 185 9.17 3.19 2.59
CA ASN A 185 10.58 2.84 2.70
C ASN A 185 10.71 1.38 3.10
N ARG A 186 11.29 0.56 2.22
CA ARG A 186 11.50 -0.88 2.40
C ARG A 186 12.81 -1.22 3.09
N ASP A 187 13.71 -0.25 3.23
CA ASP A 187 15.00 -0.48 3.86
C ASP A 187 14.79 -0.81 5.34
N GLU A 188 15.32 -1.95 5.78
CA GLU A 188 15.19 -2.40 7.18
C GLU A 188 16.02 -1.55 8.13
N ASP A 189 17.17 -1.07 7.67
CA ASP A 189 18.20 -0.51 8.52
C ASP A 189 18.36 1.00 8.36
N ASN A 190 18.07 1.52 7.14
CA ASN A 190 18.44 2.87 6.80
C ASN A 190 17.24 3.78 6.56
N LYS A 191 17.35 5.00 7.08
CA LYS A 191 16.48 6.10 6.69
C LYS A 191 16.76 6.47 5.23
N GLN A 192 15.71 6.72 4.48
CA GLN A 192 15.82 7.22 3.11
C GLN A 192 15.50 8.72 3.08
N LYS A 193 16.33 9.48 2.35
CA LYS A 193 16.09 10.91 2.11
C LYS A 193 15.53 11.07 0.72
N VAL A 194 14.32 11.56 0.64
CA VAL A 194 13.61 11.82 -0.63
C VAL A 194 13.58 13.32 -0.86
N SER A 195 13.92 13.72 -2.07
CA SER A 195 13.76 15.08 -2.56
C SER A 195 12.69 15.12 -3.62
N LEU A 196 11.55 15.73 -3.32
CA LEU A 196 10.48 15.98 -4.26
C LEU A 196 10.80 17.29 -5.00
N GLN A 197 11.07 17.18 -6.31
CA GLN A 197 11.24 18.34 -7.17
C GLN A 197 9.84 18.83 -7.59
N LEU A 198 9.50 20.05 -7.20
CA LEU A 198 8.17 20.62 -7.29
C LEU A 198 8.13 21.81 -8.25
N SER A 199 8.91 21.74 -9.34
CA SER A 199 9.11 22.88 -10.27
C SER A 199 7.81 23.43 -10.88
N ASP A 200 6.78 22.56 -10.99
CA ASP A 200 5.48 22.91 -11.56
C ASP A 200 4.45 23.35 -10.49
N PHE A 201 4.86 23.36 -9.22
CA PHE A 201 3.97 23.66 -8.10
C PHE A 201 4.61 24.67 -7.15
N GLU A 202 3.88 25.72 -6.84
CA GLU A 202 4.27 26.67 -5.80
C GLU A 202 3.72 26.20 -4.44
N VAL A 203 4.61 25.59 -3.65
CA VAL A 203 4.23 25.02 -2.34
C VAL A 203 4.24 26.11 -1.28
N ASP A 204 3.09 26.29 -0.61
CA ASP A 204 2.92 27.22 0.50
C ASP A 204 3.42 26.60 1.82
N SER A 205 2.88 25.45 2.18
CA SER A 205 3.11 24.85 3.51
C SER A 205 2.93 23.34 3.54
N VAL A 206 3.41 22.73 4.61
CA VAL A 206 3.10 21.34 4.97
C VAL A 206 1.81 21.33 5.78
N ILE A 207 0.75 20.72 5.24
CA ILE A 207 -0.52 20.55 5.93
C ILE A 207 -0.39 19.48 7.01
N GLU A 208 0.18 18.34 6.61
CA GLU A 208 0.32 17.16 7.46
C GLU A 208 1.49 16.30 7.00
N SER A 209 2.19 15.71 7.94
CA SER A 209 3.14 14.64 7.67
C SER A 209 2.94 13.52 8.68
N ILE A 210 2.71 12.31 8.15
CA ILE A 210 2.42 11.10 8.91
C ILE A 210 3.49 10.06 8.60
N GLY A 211 3.92 9.36 9.64
CA GLY A 211 4.78 8.18 9.53
C GLY A 211 4.22 7.01 10.33
N MET A 212 4.17 5.82 9.75
CA MET A 212 3.82 4.58 10.43
C MET A 212 5.00 3.61 10.32
N THR A 213 5.52 3.21 11.47
CA THR A 213 6.62 2.23 11.62
C THR A 213 6.52 1.57 12.98
N ALA A 214 7.31 0.54 13.24
CA ALA A 214 7.38 -0.12 14.55
C ALA A 214 8.81 -0.61 14.83
N ALA A 215 9.06 -1.02 16.07
CA ALA A 215 10.37 -1.54 16.49
C ALA A 215 10.72 -2.89 15.84
N ASP A 216 9.70 -3.68 15.47
CA ASP A 216 9.84 -4.96 14.79
C ASP A 216 8.79 -5.03 13.67
N LYS A 217 9.20 -5.48 12.48
CA LYS A 217 8.32 -5.66 11.32
C LYS A 217 7.20 -6.67 11.53
N LYS A 218 7.34 -7.57 12.51
CA LYS A 218 6.32 -8.58 12.89
C LYS A 218 5.34 -8.09 13.95
N MET A 219 5.43 -6.84 14.40
CA MET A 219 4.45 -6.27 15.32
C MET A 219 3.06 -6.19 14.70
N THR A 220 2.06 -6.50 15.54
CA THR A 220 0.64 -6.53 15.18
C THR A 220 -0.16 -5.67 16.12
N ASN A 221 -1.38 -5.30 15.73
CA ASN A 221 -2.36 -4.70 16.62
C ASN A 221 -3.30 -5.76 17.17
N GLN A 222 -3.78 -5.54 18.40
CA GLN A 222 -4.69 -6.41 19.12
C GLN A 222 -5.73 -5.58 19.87
N PHE A 223 -6.74 -6.23 20.41
CA PHE A 223 -7.72 -5.56 21.25
C PHE A 223 -7.04 -4.79 22.40
N GLN A 224 -7.36 -3.51 22.53
CA GLN A 224 -6.77 -2.56 23.49
C GLN A 224 -5.23 -2.38 23.40
N HIS A 225 -4.61 -2.80 22.31
CA HIS A 225 -3.18 -2.63 22.10
C HIS A 225 -2.82 -2.28 20.66
N ASP A 226 -2.70 -0.99 20.38
CA ASP A 226 -2.32 -0.43 19.08
C ASP A 226 -0.80 -0.21 19.01
N ALA A 227 -0.04 -1.29 18.78
CA ALA A 227 1.42 -1.23 18.72
C ALA A 227 1.94 -0.60 17.43
N VAL A 228 1.17 -0.71 16.35
CA VAL A 228 1.48 -0.16 15.02
C VAL A 228 0.39 0.80 14.61
N LYS A 229 0.69 2.08 14.65
CA LYS A 229 -0.23 3.16 14.26
C LYS A 229 0.52 4.32 13.63
N PRO A 230 -0.16 5.13 12.80
CA PRO A 230 0.41 6.36 12.26
C PRO A 230 0.61 7.39 13.37
N GLU A 231 1.69 8.15 13.23
CA GLU A 231 2.00 9.28 14.09
C GLU A 231 2.33 10.50 13.23
N THR A 232 1.97 11.69 13.72
CA THR A 232 2.44 12.94 13.12
C THR A 232 3.94 13.05 13.32
N VAL A 233 4.65 13.39 12.25
CA VAL A 233 6.11 13.49 12.25
C VAL A 233 6.58 14.82 11.64
N ASP A 234 7.64 15.38 12.19
CA ASP A 234 8.31 16.57 11.66
C ASP A 234 9.54 16.12 10.86
N ASN A 235 9.31 15.66 9.65
CA ASN A 235 10.34 15.08 8.78
C ASN A 235 10.41 15.73 7.39
N VAL A 236 9.70 16.87 7.19
CA VAL A 236 9.61 17.58 5.92
C VAL A 236 10.28 18.95 6.04
N LYS A 237 11.12 19.30 5.06
CA LYS A 237 11.72 20.62 4.92
C LYS A 237 11.42 21.17 3.53
N LEU A 238 10.73 22.32 3.48
CA LEU A 238 10.45 23.04 2.25
C LEU A 238 11.55 24.06 1.95
N GLY A 239 11.85 24.25 0.68
CA GLY A 239 12.74 25.29 0.22
C GLY A 239 13.15 25.14 -1.25
N ASN A 240 13.31 26.28 -1.92
CA ASN A 240 13.82 26.36 -3.31
C ASN A 240 13.09 25.47 -4.34
N GLY A 241 11.76 25.37 -4.28
CA GLY A 241 10.97 24.54 -5.18
C GLY A 241 11.12 23.03 -4.94
N GLU A 242 11.54 22.66 -3.73
CA GLU A 242 11.83 21.30 -3.32
C GLU A 242 11.22 21.01 -1.94
N ALA A 243 10.72 19.77 -1.76
CA ALA A 243 10.37 19.26 -0.43
C ALA A 243 11.28 18.07 -0.10
N LYS A 244 12.08 18.21 0.97
CA LYS A 244 12.94 17.15 1.48
C LYS A 244 12.23 16.39 2.57
N VAL A 245 12.04 15.09 2.36
CA VAL A 245 11.36 14.18 3.30
C VAL A 245 12.33 13.13 3.80
N VAL A 246 12.34 12.86 5.10
CA VAL A 246 13.15 11.79 5.70
C VAL A 246 12.22 10.66 6.13
N LEU A 247 12.33 9.52 5.46
CA LEU A 247 11.55 8.32 5.73
C LEU A 247 12.34 7.41 6.69
N LYS A 248 11.71 6.99 7.78
CA LYS A 248 12.31 6.01 8.72
C LYS A 248 12.45 4.64 8.03
N PRO A 249 13.33 3.75 8.54
CA PRO A 249 13.34 2.35 8.10
C PRO A 249 11.96 1.72 8.22
N LEU A 250 11.61 0.84 7.30
CA LEU A 250 10.35 0.09 7.30
C LEU A 250 9.16 0.96 7.67
N SER A 251 8.85 1.94 6.83
CA SER A 251 7.79 2.90 7.13
C SER A 251 6.87 3.17 5.95
N PHE A 252 5.58 3.35 6.26
CA PHE A 252 4.60 3.99 5.40
C PHE A 252 4.49 5.46 5.77
N ASN A 253 4.47 6.34 4.77
CA ASN A 253 4.51 7.78 4.97
C ASN A 253 3.48 8.48 4.08
N VAL A 254 2.86 9.53 4.63
CA VAL A 254 1.95 10.42 3.90
C VAL A 254 2.37 11.86 4.19
N VAL A 255 2.61 12.63 3.14
CA VAL A 255 2.89 14.07 3.25
C VAL A 255 1.88 14.83 2.40
N ARG A 256 1.16 15.75 3.02
CA ARG A 256 0.21 16.66 2.37
C ARG A 256 0.79 18.04 2.32
N LEU A 257 0.86 18.62 1.13
CA LEU A 257 1.40 19.94 0.88
C LEU A 257 0.28 20.85 0.36
N ARG A 258 0.20 22.08 0.88
CA ARG A 258 -0.65 23.12 0.33
C ARG A 258 0.04 23.75 -0.87
N ILE A 259 -0.71 23.89 -1.96
CA ILE A 259 -0.24 24.54 -3.19
C ILE A 259 -0.95 25.88 -3.35
N ASN A 260 -0.20 26.92 -3.65
CA ASN A 260 -0.76 28.21 -4.06
C ASN A 260 -1.48 28.04 -5.41
N GLN A 261 -2.70 28.53 -5.50
CA GLN A 261 -3.51 28.55 -6.72
C GLN A 261 -3.25 29.82 -7.52
#